data_61344519e4a223c19f955f7e12869928
#
_entry.id   61344519e4a223c19f955f7e12869928
#
_cell.length_a   1.000
_cell.length_b   1.000
_cell.length_c   1.000
_cell.angle_alpha   90.00
_cell.angle_beta   90.00
_cell.angle_gamma   90.00
#
_symmetry.space_group_name_H-M   'P 1'
#
loop_
_entity.id
_entity.type
_entity.pdbx_description
1 polymer ?
#
loop_
_entity_poly.entity_id
_entity_poly.type
_entity_poly.pdbx_seq_one_letter_code
_entity_poly.pdbx_strand_id
1 'polypeptide(L)'
;MTYTDILNELEALLSGSENSNTNQLLIEAIKEERTDLVKTLLNYLNPNIDDNSALKAAIHTKNPETIQILLDDKRVVPTNNLVKLAMSLKIDENIIEKMMKKYDSNNDEIFVASVEYNYTELFKELFFSKKFEPTQALKVCESKEIAELLLDDPRVSNLTFEELKSIHNPKIGLLISKKLFKERSTEYLSYILNEVYFEYFDDYYIKNCGYWIRGLMPFSKKDIDWLLDNGAIPKQGTMKFAWFFGAGSRFLELGVTPCKEDIEKAIQQEEFDTVKSLIKTVQFDPVEDGFLYVVLALFYMRRLPKFQQAKFLLSVPEISNTINYDDLKAQFPGMQDIIEFINNYQNNA
;
A
#
# COMPACT_ATOMS: atom_id res chain seq x y z
N MET A 1 12.46 -19.38 32.50
CA MET A 1 13.39 -19.46 33.63
C MET A 1 13.00 -18.38 34.62
N THR A 2 12.89 -18.69 35.93
CA THR A 2 12.52 -17.67 36.91
C THR A 2 13.74 -16.83 37.30
N TYR A 3 13.55 -15.66 37.90
CA TYR A 3 14.63 -14.83 38.43
C TYR A 3 15.54 -15.60 39.43
N THR A 4 14.93 -16.43 40.26
CA THR A 4 15.64 -17.29 41.21
C THR A 4 16.50 -18.32 40.51
N ASP A 5 16.04 -18.88 39.38
CA ASP A 5 16.81 -19.84 38.60
C ASP A 5 18.03 -19.17 37.97
N ILE A 6 17.89 -17.93 37.47
CA ILE A 6 19.00 -17.16 36.90
C ILE A 6 20.08 -16.85 37.99
N LEU A 7 19.66 -16.48 39.20
CA LEU A 7 20.57 -16.23 40.30
C LEU A 7 21.30 -17.49 40.75
N ASN A 8 20.58 -18.63 40.86
CA ASN A 8 21.18 -19.91 41.22
C ASN A 8 22.24 -20.36 40.20
N GLU A 9 21.94 -20.18 38.89
CA GLU A 9 22.93 -20.49 37.85
C GLU A 9 24.11 -19.50 37.84
N LEU A 10 23.89 -18.23 38.16
CA LEU A 10 24.97 -17.28 38.35
C LEU A 10 25.87 -17.67 39.51
N GLU A 11 25.31 -18.07 40.65
CA GLU A 11 26.06 -18.57 41.78
C GLU A 11 26.86 -19.85 41.45
N ALA A 12 26.27 -20.78 40.68
CA ALA A 12 26.93 -21.97 40.18
C ALA A 12 28.13 -21.62 39.27
N LEU A 13 27.97 -20.62 38.40
CA LEU A 13 29.00 -20.08 37.54
C LEU A 13 30.16 -19.50 38.35
N LEU A 14 29.86 -18.68 39.36
CA LEU A 14 30.84 -18.05 40.22
C LEU A 14 31.59 -19.07 41.10
N SER A 15 30.95 -20.21 41.41
CA SER A 15 31.57 -21.33 42.13
C SER A 15 32.40 -22.27 41.27
N GLY A 16 32.51 -22.03 39.94
CA GLY A 16 33.36 -22.82 39.02
C GLY A 16 32.73 -24.12 38.51
N SER A 17 31.42 -24.24 38.53
CA SER A 17 30.69 -25.37 37.96
C SER A 17 30.70 -25.33 36.43
N GLU A 18 31.26 -26.33 35.76
CA GLU A 18 31.49 -26.39 34.30
C GLU A 18 30.19 -26.62 33.44
N ASN A 19 29.02 -26.76 34.06
CA ASN A 19 27.80 -27.20 33.35
C ASN A 19 26.77 -26.09 33.07
N SER A 20 27.15 -24.83 33.19
CA SER A 20 26.20 -23.74 32.96
C SER A 20 26.19 -23.30 31.48
N ASN A 21 25.03 -23.26 30.85
CA ASN A 21 24.82 -22.66 29.52
C ASN A 21 24.84 -21.13 29.67
N THR A 22 26.03 -20.58 29.86
CA THR A 22 26.29 -19.18 30.25
C THR A 22 25.68 -18.17 29.29
N ASN A 23 25.61 -18.50 27.98
CA ASN A 23 25.01 -17.65 26.99
C ASN A 23 23.50 -17.56 27.15
N GLN A 24 22.88 -18.67 27.54
CA GLN A 24 21.42 -18.72 27.77
C GLN A 24 21.03 -17.80 28.92
N LEU A 25 21.84 -17.71 29.99
CA LEU A 25 21.57 -16.81 31.11
C LEU A 25 21.49 -15.34 30.70
N LEU A 26 22.42 -14.88 29.86
CA LEU A 26 22.41 -13.50 29.39
C LEU A 26 21.18 -13.23 28.51
N ILE A 27 20.84 -14.18 27.64
CA ILE A 27 19.64 -14.06 26.75
C ILE A 27 18.36 -14.06 27.58
N GLU A 28 18.24 -14.90 28.61
CA GLU A 28 17.04 -14.93 29.48
C GLU A 28 16.92 -13.62 30.27
N ALA A 29 18.03 -13.11 30.84
CA ALA A 29 18.04 -11.81 31.54
C ALA A 29 17.59 -10.66 30.60
N ILE A 30 17.95 -10.70 29.32
CA ILE A 30 17.53 -9.74 28.30
C ILE A 30 16.04 -9.89 28.02
N LYS A 31 15.53 -11.11 27.82
CA LYS A 31 14.11 -11.39 27.55
C LYS A 31 13.19 -11.00 28.70
N GLU A 32 13.69 -11.15 29.94
CA GLU A 32 12.98 -10.74 31.15
C GLU A 32 13.14 -9.22 31.44
N GLU A 33 13.79 -8.49 30.54
CA GLU A 33 14.04 -7.04 30.62
C GLU A 33 14.77 -6.61 31.92
N ARG A 34 15.58 -7.50 32.46
CA ARG A 34 16.34 -7.29 33.73
C ARG A 34 17.68 -6.62 33.46
N THR A 35 17.63 -5.33 33.16
CA THR A 35 18.78 -4.50 32.79
C THR A 35 19.88 -4.52 33.88
N ASP A 36 19.51 -4.55 35.17
CA ASP A 36 20.39 -4.68 36.29
C ASP A 36 21.23 -5.98 36.26
N LEU A 37 20.53 -7.08 35.93
CA LEU A 37 21.15 -8.39 35.84
C LEU A 37 22.01 -8.49 34.56
N VAL A 38 21.59 -7.92 33.45
CA VAL A 38 22.40 -7.84 32.22
C VAL A 38 23.73 -7.15 32.48
N LYS A 39 23.72 -5.99 33.17
CA LYS A 39 24.95 -5.28 33.58
C LYS A 39 25.87 -6.15 34.40
N THR A 40 25.33 -6.91 35.36
CA THR A 40 26.10 -7.81 36.21
C THR A 40 26.71 -8.95 35.42
N LEU A 41 25.92 -9.62 34.58
CA LEU A 41 26.34 -10.77 33.77
C LEU A 41 27.46 -10.39 32.78
N LEU A 42 27.43 -9.18 32.21
CA LEU A 42 28.47 -8.71 31.29
C LEU A 42 29.87 -8.64 31.92
N ASN A 43 29.99 -8.57 33.24
CA ASN A 43 31.29 -8.63 33.91
C ASN A 43 31.91 -10.04 33.85
N TYR A 44 31.08 -11.08 33.66
CA TYR A 44 31.51 -12.48 33.71
C TYR A 44 31.38 -13.20 32.37
N LEU A 45 30.40 -12.79 31.53
CA LEU A 45 30.07 -13.45 30.27
C LEU A 45 30.52 -12.63 29.06
N ASN A 46 30.85 -13.33 27.97
CA ASN A 46 31.14 -12.67 26.71
C ASN A 46 29.83 -12.47 25.92
N PRO A 47 29.37 -11.24 25.68
CA PRO A 47 28.11 -10.98 24.93
C PRO A 47 28.22 -11.26 23.43
N ASN A 48 29.44 -11.42 22.89
CA ASN A 48 29.66 -11.63 21.45
C ASN A 48 29.83 -13.13 21.11
N ILE A 49 29.07 -13.98 21.78
CA ILE A 49 28.99 -15.41 21.46
C ILE A 49 27.77 -15.65 20.55
N ASP A 50 27.79 -16.73 19.78
CA ASP A 50 26.70 -17.15 18.88
C ASP A 50 26.19 -16.02 17.95
N ASP A 51 27.12 -15.38 17.24
CA ASP A 51 26.84 -14.32 16.28
C ASP A 51 26.02 -13.15 16.86
N ASN A 52 26.44 -12.64 18.00
CA ASN A 52 25.76 -11.56 18.72
C ASN A 52 24.34 -11.89 19.19
N SER A 53 24.08 -13.12 19.60
CA SER A 53 22.76 -13.56 20.05
C SER A 53 22.16 -12.70 21.16
N ALA A 54 23.00 -12.16 22.07
CA ALA A 54 22.59 -11.22 23.10
C ALA A 54 22.08 -9.90 22.52
N LEU A 55 22.84 -9.28 21.60
CA LEU A 55 22.39 -8.05 20.94
C LEU A 55 21.13 -8.29 20.09
N LYS A 56 21.07 -9.43 19.39
CA LYS A 56 19.87 -9.83 18.64
C LYS A 56 18.63 -9.95 19.53
N ALA A 57 18.76 -10.60 20.70
CA ALA A 57 17.68 -10.72 21.67
C ALA A 57 17.25 -9.33 22.18
N ALA A 58 18.18 -8.45 22.51
CA ALA A 58 17.87 -7.08 22.96
C ALA A 58 17.16 -6.25 21.90
N ILE A 59 17.51 -6.40 20.62
CA ILE A 59 16.80 -5.75 19.51
C ILE A 59 15.35 -6.25 19.42
N HIS A 60 15.11 -7.55 19.62
CA HIS A 60 13.75 -8.12 19.61
C HIS A 60 12.88 -7.65 20.79
N THR A 61 13.46 -7.45 21.98
CA THR A 61 12.72 -6.89 23.14
C THR A 61 12.43 -5.39 22.97
N LYS A 62 13.13 -4.72 22.04
CA LYS A 62 13.05 -3.27 21.81
C LYS A 62 13.35 -2.43 23.04
N ASN A 63 14.08 -2.96 24.00
CA ASN A 63 14.48 -2.23 25.20
C ASN A 63 15.72 -1.38 24.91
N PRO A 64 15.61 -0.04 24.84
CA PRO A 64 16.70 0.83 24.40
C PRO A 64 17.86 0.84 25.42
N GLU A 65 17.55 0.72 26.71
CA GLU A 65 18.58 0.70 27.75
C GLU A 65 19.45 -0.56 27.64
N THR A 66 18.83 -1.72 27.46
CA THR A 66 19.55 -2.99 27.29
C THR A 66 20.41 -3.00 26.03
N ILE A 67 19.85 -2.50 24.88
CA ILE A 67 20.61 -2.37 23.64
C ILE A 67 21.84 -1.46 23.86
N GLN A 68 21.63 -0.31 24.53
CA GLN A 68 22.68 0.66 24.79
C GLN A 68 23.81 0.07 25.63
N ILE A 69 23.49 -0.68 26.72
CA ILE A 69 24.46 -1.34 27.59
C ILE A 69 25.30 -2.35 26.81
N LEU A 70 24.67 -3.17 25.96
CA LEU A 70 25.37 -4.11 25.10
C LEU A 70 26.27 -3.39 24.07
N LEU A 71 25.81 -2.29 23.50
CA LEU A 71 26.60 -1.47 22.58
C LEU A 71 27.75 -0.75 23.28
N ASP A 72 27.69 -0.46 24.59
CA ASP A 72 28.78 0.12 25.36
C ASP A 72 29.90 -0.90 25.66
N ASP A 73 29.58 -2.18 25.63
CA ASP A 73 30.60 -3.24 25.77
C ASP A 73 31.44 -3.32 24.48
N LYS A 74 32.77 -3.17 24.65
CA LYS A 74 33.72 -3.18 23.52
C LYS A 74 33.78 -4.51 22.76
N ARG A 75 33.35 -5.60 23.37
CA ARG A 75 33.32 -6.95 22.78
C ARG A 75 32.17 -7.12 21.79
N VAL A 76 31.08 -6.35 21.92
CA VAL A 76 29.95 -6.41 21.03
C VAL A 76 30.26 -5.63 19.74
N VAL A 77 30.27 -6.31 18.61
CA VAL A 77 30.45 -5.72 17.27
C VAL A 77 29.22 -6.02 16.42
N PRO A 78 28.34 -5.04 16.20
CA PRO A 78 27.16 -5.26 15.38
C PRO A 78 27.51 -5.68 13.95
N THR A 79 26.64 -6.47 13.31
CA THR A 79 26.75 -6.81 11.89
C THR A 79 25.72 -6.03 11.08
N ASN A 80 25.88 -5.94 9.74
CA ASN A 80 24.87 -5.34 8.85
C ASN A 80 23.48 -5.96 9.05
N ASN A 81 23.41 -7.27 9.23
CA ASN A 81 22.15 -7.97 9.46
C ASN A 81 21.47 -7.51 10.75
N LEU A 82 22.23 -7.24 11.81
CA LEU A 82 21.66 -6.71 13.06
C LEU A 82 21.23 -5.26 12.93
N VAL A 83 21.96 -4.43 12.18
CA VAL A 83 21.54 -3.05 11.87
C VAL A 83 20.24 -3.06 11.08
N LYS A 84 20.15 -3.87 10.02
CA LYS A 84 18.92 -4.02 9.22
C LYS A 84 17.75 -4.57 10.06
N LEU A 85 18.00 -5.55 10.93
CA LEU A 85 16.99 -6.06 11.86
C LEU A 85 16.49 -4.96 12.81
N ALA A 86 17.39 -4.16 13.37
CA ALA A 86 17.02 -3.05 14.23
C ALA A 86 16.18 -2.01 13.50
N MET A 87 16.53 -1.68 12.24
CA MET A 87 15.73 -0.80 11.37
C MET A 87 14.34 -1.37 11.10
N SER A 88 14.23 -2.66 10.75
CA SER A 88 12.95 -3.32 10.47
C SER A 88 12.01 -3.34 11.69
N LEU A 89 12.55 -3.39 12.88
CA LEU A 89 11.82 -3.34 14.15
C LEU A 89 11.56 -1.92 14.67
N LYS A 90 11.98 -0.90 13.92
CA LYS A 90 11.79 0.53 14.26
C LYS A 90 12.47 0.91 15.58
N ILE A 91 13.70 0.47 15.78
CA ILE A 91 14.55 0.92 16.89
C ILE A 91 14.96 2.38 16.66
N ASP A 92 15.17 3.12 17.75
CA ASP A 92 15.55 4.54 17.74
C ASP A 92 16.78 4.80 16.84
N GLU A 93 16.70 5.88 16.05
CA GLU A 93 17.71 6.24 15.05
C GLU A 93 19.11 6.47 15.67
N ASN A 94 19.18 7.06 16.87
CA ASN A 94 20.45 7.26 17.57
C ASN A 94 21.15 5.92 17.92
N ILE A 95 20.34 4.89 18.23
CA ILE A 95 20.87 3.54 18.47
C ILE A 95 21.39 2.94 17.18
N ILE A 96 20.66 3.09 16.08
CA ILE A 96 21.08 2.63 14.74
C ILE A 96 22.41 3.29 14.35
N GLU A 97 22.51 4.62 14.48
CA GLU A 97 23.76 5.34 14.22
C GLU A 97 24.94 4.82 15.08
N LYS A 98 24.68 4.55 16.36
CA LYS A 98 25.71 4.00 17.25
C LYS A 98 26.15 2.61 16.81
N MET A 99 25.21 1.75 16.39
CA MET A 99 25.53 0.44 15.82
C MET A 99 26.41 0.57 14.58
N MET A 100 26.08 1.49 13.68
CA MET A 100 26.82 1.75 12.44
C MET A 100 28.24 2.28 12.73
N LYS A 101 28.37 3.26 13.61
CA LYS A 101 29.68 3.82 13.98
C LYS A 101 30.61 2.78 14.60
N LYS A 102 30.04 1.80 15.31
CA LYS A 102 30.81 0.72 15.96
C LYS A 102 31.31 -0.34 14.99
N TYR A 103 30.64 -0.54 13.86
CA TYR A 103 30.98 -1.56 12.87
C TYR A 103 31.62 -1.00 11.60
N ASP A 104 31.71 0.32 11.44
CA ASP A 104 32.09 0.98 10.16
C ASP A 104 31.22 0.47 8.98
N SER A 105 29.93 0.29 9.24
CA SER A 105 28.95 -0.29 8.32
C SER A 105 28.41 0.74 7.34
N ASN A 106 29.30 1.33 6.57
CA ASN A 106 28.93 2.33 5.59
C ASN A 106 28.83 1.67 4.21
N ASN A 107 27.77 0.90 3.96
CA ASN A 107 27.59 0.17 2.71
C ASN A 107 26.21 0.41 2.07
N ASP A 108 26.09 0.06 0.76
CA ASP A 108 24.87 0.22 -0.02
C ASP A 108 23.65 -0.47 0.62
N GLU A 109 23.84 -1.61 1.30
CA GLU A 109 22.73 -2.31 1.96
C GLU A 109 22.10 -1.50 3.09
N ILE A 110 22.90 -0.80 3.89
CA ILE A 110 22.41 0.06 4.98
C ILE A 110 21.75 1.31 4.41
N PHE A 111 22.33 1.88 3.35
CA PHE A 111 21.72 2.99 2.62
C PHE A 111 20.33 2.61 2.08
N VAL A 112 20.20 1.48 1.38
CA VAL A 112 18.92 0.97 0.88
C VAL A 112 17.94 0.70 2.03
N ALA A 113 18.41 0.07 3.12
CA ALA A 113 17.59 -0.21 4.30
C ALA A 113 17.08 1.07 4.99
N SER A 114 17.88 2.15 5.01
CA SER A 114 17.44 3.43 5.56
C SER A 114 16.23 4.00 4.81
N VAL A 115 16.18 3.78 3.50
CA VAL A 115 15.03 4.15 2.63
C VAL A 115 13.85 3.20 2.85
N GLU A 116 14.10 1.89 2.80
CA GLU A 116 13.08 0.83 2.98
C GLU A 116 12.34 0.97 4.31
N TYR A 117 13.08 1.24 5.37
CA TYR A 117 12.52 1.38 6.72
C TYR A 117 12.23 2.83 7.11
N ASN A 118 12.37 3.80 6.18
CA ASN A 118 12.02 5.21 6.34
C ASN A 118 12.74 5.90 7.51
N TYR A 119 14.05 5.69 7.62
CA TYR A 119 14.95 6.43 8.51
C TYR A 119 15.47 7.67 7.79
N THR A 120 14.67 8.73 7.81
CA THR A 120 14.85 9.90 6.92
C THR A 120 16.13 10.66 7.18
N GLU A 121 16.52 10.89 8.45
CA GLU A 121 17.71 11.67 8.78
C GLU A 121 18.98 10.86 8.47
N LEU A 122 19.01 9.58 8.83
CA LEU A 122 20.08 8.68 8.47
C LEU A 122 20.25 8.56 6.94
N PHE A 123 19.13 8.43 6.23
CA PHE A 123 19.14 8.45 4.77
C PHE A 123 19.80 9.73 4.23
N LYS A 124 19.43 10.91 4.74
CA LYS A 124 20.00 12.19 4.31
C LYS A 124 21.51 12.24 4.55
N GLU A 125 21.96 11.82 5.74
CA GLU A 125 23.41 11.77 6.07
C GLU A 125 24.17 10.89 5.07
N LEU A 126 23.68 9.66 4.83
CA LEU A 126 24.29 8.72 3.90
C LEU A 126 24.24 9.23 2.45
N PHE A 127 23.09 9.77 2.02
CA PHE A 127 22.86 10.26 0.66
C PHE A 127 23.79 11.41 0.30
N PHE A 128 23.92 12.40 1.17
CA PHE A 128 24.79 13.55 0.94
C PHE A 128 26.27 13.23 0.97
N SER A 129 26.65 12.07 1.54
CA SER A 129 28.03 11.58 1.44
C SER A 129 28.43 11.20 0.01
N LYS A 130 27.44 11.01 -0.91
CA LYS A 130 27.59 10.62 -2.33
C LYS A 130 28.37 9.32 -2.57
N LYS A 131 28.48 8.44 -1.57
CA LYS A 131 29.20 7.17 -1.67
C LYS A 131 28.34 6.03 -2.21
N PHE A 132 27.00 6.18 -2.23
CA PHE A 132 26.04 5.12 -2.48
C PHE A 132 25.28 5.31 -3.79
N GLU A 133 24.84 4.17 -4.39
CA GLU A 133 24.02 4.17 -5.59
C GLU A 133 22.53 4.42 -5.26
N PRO A 134 21.93 5.53 -5.73
CA PRO A 134 20.57 5.90 -5.37
C PRO A 134 19.50 5.05 -6.07
N THR A 135 19.82 4.38 -7.18
CA THR A 135 18.86 3.62 -8.00
C THR A 135 18.22 2.47 -7.23
N GLN A 136 19.01 1.71 -6.44
CA GLN A 136 18.47 0.58 -5.67
C GLN A 136 17.58 1.07 -4.52
N ALA A 137 17.92 2.20 -3.91
CA ALA A 137 17.10 2.82 -2.87
C ALA A 137 15.73 3.28 -3.40
N LEU A 138 15.67 3.77 -4.65
CA LEU A 138 14.43 4.20 -5.26
C LEU A 138 13.42 3.03 -5.43
N LYS A 139 13.90 1.80 -5.65
CA LYS A 139 13.04 0.60 -5.82
C LYS A 139 12.24 0.25 -4.56
N VAL A 140 12.80 0.50 -3.39
CA VAL A 140 12.18 0.19 -2.08
C VAL A 140 11.57 1.41 -1.41
N CYS A 141 11.61 2.57 -2.09
CA CYS A 141 11.17 3.84 -1.52
C CYS A 141 9.64 3.90 -1.43
N GLU A 142 9.13 4.22 -0.23
CA GLU A 142 7.72 4.50 0.00
C GLU A 142 7.46 5.97 0.34
N SER A 143 8.49 6.70 0.78
CA SER A 143 8.40 8.11 1.16
C SER A 143 8.53 9.02 -0.05
N LYS A 144 7.53 9.90 -0.24
CA LYS A 144 7.57 10.91 -1.30
C LYS A 144 8.76 11.86 -1.14
N GLU A 145 9.07 12.28 0.09
CA GLU A 145 10.19 13.19 0.41
C GLU A 145 11.53 12.57 -0.01
N ILE A 146 11.75 11.31 0.40
CA ILE A 146 12.96 10.58 0.03
C ILE A 146 13.06 10.38 -1.48
N ALA A 147 11.95 10.00 -2.13
CA ALA A 147 11.91 9.82 -3.57
C ALA A 147 12.22 11.12 -4.34
N GLU A 148 11.71 12.26 -3.88
CA GLU A 148 12.02 13.56 -4.48
C GLU A 148 13.51 13.88 -4.42
N LEU A 149 14.15 13.62 -3.28
CA LEU A 149 15.61 13.80 -3.14
C LEU A 149 16.40 12.83 -4.04
N LEU A 150 16.01 11.56 -4.09
CA LEU A 150 16.64 10.57 -4.96
C LEU A 150 16.51 10.96 -6.45
N LEU A 151 15.33 11.42 -6.87
CA LEU A 151 15.06 11.80 -8.26
C LEU A 151 15.73 13.12 -8.69
N ASP A 152 16.15 13.95 -7.73
CA ASP A 152 16.95 15.14 -8.00
C ASP A 152 18.44 14.83 -8.18
N ASP A 153 18.89 13.60 -7.87
CA ASP A 153 20.27 13.18 -8.10
C ASP A 153 20.52 12.89 -9.58
N PRO A 154 21.55 13.50 -10.21
CA PRO A 154 21.84 13.28 -11.62
C PRO A 154 22.09 11.80 -12.00
N ARG A 155 22.54 10.97 -11.06
CA ARG A 155 22.77 9.53 -11.29
C ARG A 155 21.47 8.78 -11.59
N VAL A 156 20.34 9.23 -11.03
CA VAL A 156 19.01 8.64 -11.25
C VAL A 156 18.39 9.07 -12.58
N SER A 157 18.83 10.18 -13.17
CA SER A 157 18.27 10.71 -14.43
C SER A 157 18.48 9.78 -15.64
N ASN A 158 19.38 8.82 -15.55
CA ASN A 158 19.73 7.88 -16.64
C ASN A 158 19.12 6.48 -16.46
N LEU A 159 18.10 6.33 -15.61
CA LEU A 159 17.43 5.05 -15.41
C LEU A 159 16.89 4.48 -16.73
N THR A 160 17.18 3.22 -16.98
CA THR A 160 16.59 2.46 -18.07
C THR A 160 15.12 2.15 -17.80
N PHE A 161 14.38 1.84 -18.87
CA PHE A 161 12.96 1.44 -18.72
C PHE A 161 12.80 0.18 -17.86
N GLU A 162 13.71 -0.79 -17.96
CA GLU A 162 13.66 -2.01 -17.14
C GLU A 162 13.93 -1.73 -15.64
N GLU A 163 14.81 -0.80 -15.33
CA GLU A 163 15.02 -0.39 -13.95
C GLU A 163 13.79 0.30 -13.38
N LEU A 164 13.12 1.12 -14.19
CA LEU A 164 11.88 1.80 -13.80
C LEU A 164 10.72 0.81 -13.58
N LYS A 165 10.63 -0.25 -14.38
CA LYS A 165 9.64 -1.33 -14.18
C LYS A 165 9.79 -2.04 -12.84
N SER A 166 10.99 -2.05 -12.26
CA SER A 166 11.22 -2.66 -10.95
C SER A 166 10.67 -1.83 -9.77
N ILE A 167 10.13 -0.63 -10.03
CA ILE A 167 9.55 0.26 -9.03
C ILE A 167 8.04 0.07 -9.02
N HIS A 168 7.57 -0.76 -8.10
CA HIS A 168 6.14 -1.14 -8.02
C HIS A 168 5.28 -0.21 -7.17
N ASN A 169 5.86 0.80 -6.51
CA ASN A 169 5.08 1.74 -5.71
C ASN A 169 4.35 2.76 -6.59
N PRO A 170 3.00 2.81 -6.59
CA PRO A 170 2.23 3.68 -7.48
C PRO A 170 2.52 5.18 -7.29
N LYS A 171 2.78 5.62 -6.05
CA LYS A 171 3.10 7.03 -5.75
C LYS A 171 4.45 7.41 -6.34
N ILE A 172 5.42 6.53 -6.20
CA ILE A 172 6.77 6.74 -6.73
C ILE A 172 6.77 6.67 -8.25
N GLY A 173 6.05 5.70 -8.84
CA GLY A 173 5.87 5.61 -10.29
C GLY A 173 5.28 6.89 -10.90
N LEU A 174 4.24 7.46 -10.27
CA LEU A 174 3.67 8.74 -10.70
C LEU A 174 4.65 9.90 -10.55
N LEU A 175 5.41 9.95 -9.46
CA LEU A 175 6.40 11.00 -9.22
C LEU A 175 7.52 10.95 -10.25
N ILE A 176 8.01 9.75 -10.57
CA ILE A 176 8.97 9.50 -11.64
C ILE A 176 8.42 10.01 -12.97
N SER A 177 7.16 9.63 -13.29
CA SER A 177 6.49 10.06 -14.51
C SER A 177 6.47 11.59 -14.64
N LYS A 178 6.14 12.28 -13.56
CA LYS A 178 6.05 13.76 -13.53
C LYS A 178 7.43 14.45 -13.60
N LYS A 179 8.47 13.87 -13.01
CA LYS A 179 9.80 14.49 -12.95
C LYS A 179 10.69 14.14 -14.14
N LEU A 180 10.78 12.87 -14.50
CA LEU A 180 11.75 12.39 -15.49
C LEU A 180 11.21 12.33 -16.91
N PHE A 181 9.88 12.24 -17.09
CA PHE A 181 9.27 11.89 -18.38
C PHE A 181 8.43 13.02 -19.01
N LYS A 182 8.77 14.30 -18.75
CA LYS A 182 8.12 15.41 -19.46
C LYS A 182 8.12 15.27 -21.00
N GLU A 183 9.01 14.46 -21.55
CA GLU A 183 9.18 14.26 -22.99
C GLU A 183 9.22 12.78 -23.40
N ARG A 184 8.90 11.82 -22.50
CA ARG A 184 9.11 10.40 -22.79
C ARG A 184 7.87 9.56 -22.65
N SER A 185 7.82 8.77 -23.62
CA SER A 185 7.20 7.47 -23.95
C SER A 185 5.87 7.18 -23.27
N THR A 186 4.84 7.31 -24.07
CA THR A 186 3.52 6.67 -23.93
C THR A 186 3.61 5.26 -23.31
N GLU A 187 4.69 4.52 -23.59
CA GLU A 187 4.95 3.19 -23.07
C GLU A 187 5.09 3.15 -21.54
N TYR A 188 5.90 4.04 -20.95
CA TYR A 188 6.08 4.07 -19.51
C TYR A 188 4.83 4.56 -18.77
N LEU A 189 4.17 5.58 -19.31
CA LEU A 189 2.91 6.08 -18.74
C LEU A 189 1.82 5.01 -18.78
N SER A 190 1.77 4.24 -19.87
CA SER A 190 0.86 3.10 -20.02
C SER A 190 1.21 1.96 -19.08
N TYR A 191 2.50 1.70 -18.85
CA TYR A 191 2.97 0.73 -17.86
C TYR A 191 2.53 1.13 -16.43
N ILE A 192 2.72 2.40 -16.02
CA ILE A 192 2.26 2.89 -14.71
C ILE A 192 0.75 2.73 -14.56
N LEU A 193 -0.02 3.08 -15.58
CA LEU A 193 -1.47 2.96 -15.54
C LEU A 193 -1.94 1.50 -15.44
N ASN A 194 -1.38 0.63 -16.27
CA ASN A 194 -1.91 -0.72 -16.49
C ASN A 194 -1.29 -1.79 -15.58
N GLU A 195 0.01 -1.68 -15.28
CA GLU A 195 0.71 -2.70 -14.48
C GLU A 195 0.87 -2.25 -13.02
N VAL A 196 1.16 -0.96 -12.79
CA VAL A 196 1.37 -0.51 -11.41
C VAL A 196 0.04 -0.12 -10.74
N TYR A 197 -0.81 0.69 -11.39
CA TYR A 197 -2.05 1.17 -10.79
C TYR A 197 -3.14 0.10 -10.81
N PHE A 198 -3.32 -0.56 -11.96
CA PHE A 198 -4.37 -1.56 -12.11
C PHE A 198 -4.08 -2.82 -11.28
N GLU A 199 -2.86 -3.35 -11.29
CA GLU A 199 -2.50 -4.53 -10.48
C GLU A 199 -2.59 -4.23 -8.99
N TYR A 200 -2.10 -3.05 -8.56
CA TYR A 200 -2.25 -2.63 -7.15
C TYR A 200 -3.73 -2.52 -6.76
N PHE A 201 -4.58 -1.98 -7.63
CA PHE A 201 -6.02 -1.90 -7.41
C PHE A 201 -6.63 -3.30 -7.31
N ASP A 202 -6.33 -4.19 -8.24
CA ASP A 202 -6.94 -5.53 -8.30
C ASP A 202 -6.56 -6.36 -7.07
N ASP A 203 -5.29 -6.38 -6.70
CA ASP A 203 -4.78 -7.02 -5.48
C ASP A 203 -5.43 -6.49 -4.21
N TYR A 204 -5.56 -5.17 -4.11
CA TYR A 204 -6.11 -4.51 -2.93
C TYR A 204 -7.64 -4.67 -2.86
N TYR A 205 -8.32 -4.58 -4.00
CA TYR A 205 -9.77 -4.77 -4.12
C TYR A 205 -10.19 -6.18 -3.74
N ILE A 206 -9.46 -7.19 -4.24
CA ILE A 206 -9.70 -8.60 -3.92
C ILE A 206 -9.52 -8.88 -2.42
N LYS A 207 -8.43 -8.38 -1.83
CA LYS A 207 -8.11 -8.61 -0.40
C LYS A 207 -9.10 -7.99 0.58
N ASN A 208 -9.75 -6.88 0.20
CA ASN A 208 -10.60 -6.09 1.10
C ASN A 208 -12.09 -6.12 0.77
N CYS A 209 -12.56 -7.08 -0.05
CA CYS A 209 -13.97 -7.29 -0.39
C CYS A 209 -14.72 -6.06 -0.94
N GLY A 210 -14.02 -5.15 -1.61
CA GLY A 210 -14.63 -4.13 -2.47
C GLY A 210 -15.31 -2.92 -1.83
N TYR A 211 -15.32 -2.78 -0.51
CA TYR A 211 -16.05 -1.68 0.14
C TYR A 211 -15.14 -0.62 0.77
N TRP A 212 -15.45 0.68 0.51
CA TRP A 212 -14.96 1.88 1.23
C TRP A 212 -13.46 2.22 1.10
N ILE A 213 -12.79 1.87 0.01
CA ILE A 213 -11.35 1.89 -0.12
C ILE A 213 -10.80 3.17 -0.78
N ARG A 214 -11.63 3.99 -1.43
CA ARG A 214 -11.15 5.17 -2.20
C ARG A 214 -10.19 6.08 -1.43
N GLY A 215 -10.42 6.27 -0.13
CA GLY A 215 -9.57 7.11 0.72
C GLY A 215 -8.22 6.50 1.10
N LEU A 216 -8.04 5.21 0.87
CA LEU A 216 -6.81 4.47 1.22
C LEU A 216 -5.91 4.19 0.01
N MET A 217 -6.42 4.42 -1.21
CA MET A 217 -5.63 4.22 -2.42
C MET A 217 -4.50 5.25 -2.51
N PRO A 218 -3.30 4.84 -2.93
CA PRO A 218 -2.15 5.73 -3.04
C PRO A 218 -2.24 6.69 -4.24
N PHE A 219 -3.27 6.59 -5.07
CA PHE A 219 -3.52 7.40 -6.25
C PHE A 219 -5.00 7.78 -6.37
N SER A 220 -5.30 8.79 -7.16
CA SER A 220 -6.62 9.40 -7.30
C SER A 220 -7.06 9.50 -8.76
N LYS A 221 -8.34 9.87 -8.99
CA LYS A 221 -8.83 10.22 -10.33
C LYS A 221 -7.91 11.25 -11.02
N LYS A 222 -7.44 12.26 -10.30
CA LYS A 222 -6.55 13.30 -10.87
C LYS A 222 -5.24 12.73 -11.39
N ASP A 223 -4.72 11.69 -10.75
CA ASP A 223 -3.48 11.04 -11.18
C ASP A 223 -3.72 10.20 -12.44
N ILE A 224 -4.86 9.51 -12.51
CA ILE A 224 -5.27 8.77 -13.70
C ILE A 224 -5.52 9.72 -14.87
N ASP A 225 -6.27 10.80 -14.64
CA ASP A 225 -6.52 11.83 -15.66
C ASP A 225 -5.21 12.41 -16.17
N TRP A 226 -4.26 12.71 -15.27
CA TRP A 226 -2.95 13.21 -15.66
C TRP A 226 -2.18 12.22 -16.54
N LEU A 227 -2.18 10.91 -16.22
CA LEU A 227 -1.55 9.87 -17.05
C LEU A 227 -2.18 9.82 -18.45
N LEU A 228 -3.51 9.82 -18.53
CA LEU A 228 -4.24 9.80 -19.79
C LEU A 228 -3.99 11.07 -20.63
N ASP A 229 -3.97 12.25 -19.98
CA ASP A 229 -3.69 13.54 -20.64
C ASP A 229 -2.27 13.62 -21.21
N ASN A 230 -1.34 12.85 -20.64
CA ASN A 230 0.04 12.75 -21.10
C ASN A 230 0.30 11.54 -22.00
N GLY A 231 -0.75 10.86 -22.48
CA GLY A 231 -0.67 9.85 -23.52
C GLY A 231 -0.58 8.40 -23.03
N ALA A 232 -0.88 8.13 -21.76
CA ALA A 232 -1.03 6.73 -21.31
C ALA A 232 -2.21 6.06 -22.03
N ILE A 233 -1.99 4.84 -22.51
CA ILE A 233 -2.99 4.04 -23.21
C ILE A 233 -3.48 2.95 -22.26
N PRO A 234 -4.77 2.94 -21.89
CA PRO A 234 -5.33 1.89 -21.04
C PRO A 234 -5.43 0.56 -21.79
N LYS A 235 -5.15 -0.56 -21.12
CA LYS A 235 -5.32 -1.90 -21.70
C LYS A 235 -6.76 -2.40 -21.60
N GLN A 236 -7.10 -3.37 -22.46
CA GLN A 236 -8.38 -4.05 -22.38
C GLN A 236 -8.57 -4.75 -21.03
N GLY A 237 -9.80 -4.80 -20.52
CA GLY A 237 -10.15 -5.40 -19.23
C GLY A 237 -10.00 -4.48 -18.01
N THR A 238 -9.59 -3.22 -18.19
CA THR A 238 -9.39 -2.27 -17.09
C THR A 238 -10.62 -1.42 -16.72
N MET A 239 -11.80 -1.68 -17.33
CA MET A 239 -13.00 -0.87 -17.11
C MET A 239 -13.46 -0.82 -15.65
N LYS A 240 -13.39 -1.94 -14.90
CA LYS A 240 -13.74 -1.97 -13.46
C LYS A 240 -12.91 -0.96 -12.66
N PHE A 241 -11.60 -0.90 -12.93
CA PHE A 241 -10.69 0.07 -12.36
C PHE A 241 -11.08 1.51 -12.75
N ALA A 242 -11.36 1.73 -14.03
CA ALA A 242 -11.74 3.03 -14.54
C ALA A 242 -13.00 3.57 -13.86
N TRP A 243 -14.05 2.73 -13.72
CA TRP A 243 -15.28 3.11 -13.02
C TRP A 243 -15.07 3.39 -11.54
N PHE A 244 -14.25 2.58 -10.88
CA PHE A 244 -13.94 2.80 -9.46
C PHE A 244 -13.41 4.22 -9.21
N PHE A 245 -12.59 4.76 -10.10
CA PHE A 245 -12.01 6.10 -9.99
C PHE A 245 -12.80 7.18 -10.73
N GLY A 246 -13.93 6.86 -11.36
CA GLY A 246 -14.73 7.82 -12.13
C GLY A 246 -14.04 8.30 -13.42
N ALA A 247 -13.29 7.41 -14.06
CA ALA A 247 -12.61 7.65 -15.34
C ALA A 247 -13.17 6.77 -16.48
N GLY A 248 -14.32 6.13 -16.26
CA GLY A 248 -14.89 5.13 -17.18
C GLY A 248 -15.16 5.67 -18.57
N SER A 249 -15.80 6.83 -18.70
CA SER A 249 -16.07 7.49 -19.98
C SER A 249 -14.79 7.72 -20.79
N ARG A 250 -13.72 8.18 -20.13
CA ARG A 250 -12.42 8.41 -20.78
C ARG A 250 -11.76 7.13 -21.31
N PHE A 251 -11.90 6.02 -20.57
CA PHE A 251 -11.39 4.72 -21.04
C PHE A 251 -12.16 4.22 -22.26
N LEU A 252 -13.48 4.44 -22.29
CA LEU A 252 -14.28 4.14 -23.48
C LEU A 252 -13.87 4.97 -24.69
N GLU A 253 -13.64 6.27 -24.52
CA GLU A 253 -13.15 7.17 -25.58
C GLU A 253 -11.79 6.71 -26.13
N LEU A 254 -10.95 6.10 -25.28
CA LEU A 254 -9.65 5.54 -25.66
C LEU A 254 -9.74 4.10 -26.19
N GLY A 255 -10.94 3.56 -26.40
CA GLY A 255 -11.17 2.29 -27.08
C GLY A 255 -11.11 1.05 -26.17
N VAL A 256 -11.20 1.20 -24.84
CA VAL A 256 -11.38 0.05 -23.95
C VAL A 256 -12.78 -0.52 -24.15
N THR A 257 -12.86 -1.82 -24.45
CA THR A 257 -14.13 -2.50 -24.71
C THR A 257 -14.94 -2.64 -23.42
N PRO A 258 -16.17 -2.12 -23.38
CA PRO A 258 -17.04 -2.28 -22.23
C PRO A 258 -17.68 -3.67 -22.18
N CYS A 259 -18.14 -4.03 -20.99
CA CYS A 259 -19.02 -5.17 -20.77
C CYS A 259 -20.36 -4.72 -20.18
N LYS A 260 -21.29 -5.65 -19.99
CA LYS A 260 -22.64 -5.37 -19.49
C LYS A 260 -22.62 -4.75 -18.08
N GLU A 261 -21.74 -5.21 -17.22
CA GLU A 261 -21.56 -4.72 -15.84
C GLU A 261 -21.13 -3.25 -15.78
N ASP A 262 -20.58 -2.73 -16.88
CA ASP A 262 -20.15 -1.33 -16.96
C ASP A 262 -21.35 -0.36 -16.97
N ILE A 263 -22.51 -0.81 -17.42
CA ILE A 263 -23.75 -0.02 -17.36
C ILE A 263 -24.12 0.28 -15.91
N GLU A 264 -24.09 -0.73 -15.04
CA GLU A 264 -24.37 -0.54 -13.61
C GLU A 264 -23.39 0.46 -12.98
N LYS A 265 -22.10 0.34 -13.31
CA LYS A 265 -21.07 1.24 -12.79
C LYS A 265 -21.23 2.67 -13.29
N ALA A 266 -21.58 2.85 -14.56
CA ALA A 266 -21.88 4.16 -15.13
C ALA A 266 -23.11 4.81 -14.47
N ILE A 267 -24.16 4.03 -14.17
CA ILE A 267 -25.33 4.48 -13.43
C ILE A 267 -24.92 4.94 -12.02
N GLN A 268 -24.10 4.16 -11.31
CA GLN A 268 -23.60 4.49 -9.97
C GLN A 268 -22.77 5.78 -9.95
N GLN A 269 -22.08 6.11 -11.04
CA GLN A 269 -21.28 7.33 -11.19
C GLN A 269 -22.08 8.51 -11.75
N GLU A 270 -23.37 8.34 -12.04
CA GLU A 270 -24.26 9.36 -12.66
C GLU A 270 -23.80 9.82 -14.06
N GLU A 271 -23.06 8.98 -14.77
CA GLU A 271 -22.58 9.27 -16.14
C GLU A 271 -23.66 8.90 -17.19
N PHE A 272 -24.79 9.61 -17.18
CA PHE A 272 -25.99 9.25 -17.91
C PHE A 272 -25.83 9.22 -19.44
N ASP A 273 -25.02 10.09 -20.03
CA ASP A 273 -24.73 10.06 -21.46
C ASP A 273 -23.92 8.84 -21.86
N THR A 274 -22.98 8.44 -20.98
CA THR A 274 -22.21 7.20 -21.13
C THR A 274 -23.13 5.97 -21.05
N VAL A 275 -24.09 5.94 -20.12
CA VAL A 275 -25.09 4.86 -20.04
C VAL A 275 -25.87 4.69 -21.33
N LYS A 276 -26.33 5.79 -21.95
CA LYS A 276 -27.03 5.75 -23.26
C LYS A 276 -26.15 5.16 -24.37
N SER A 277 -24.85 5.46 -24.35
CA SER A 277 -23.91 4.90 -25.32
C SER A 277 -23.68 3.42 -25.06
N LEU A 278 -23.49 3.01 -23.79
CA LEU A 278 -23.27 1.62 -23.41
C LEU A 278 -24.44 0.71 -23.76
N ILE A 279 -25.66 1.12 -23.48
CA ILE A 279 -26.89 0.37 -23.86
C ILE A 279 -26.92 0.02 -25.35
N LYS A 280 -26.36 0.87 -26.21
CA LYS A 280 -26.28 0.65 -27.66
C LYS A 280 -25.10 -0.17 -28.13
N THR A 281 -24.06 -0.26 -27.34
CA THR A 281 -22.77 -0.88 -27.74
C THR A 281 -22.51 -2.25 -27.13
N VAL A 282 -23.07 -2.53 -25.94
CA VAL A 282 -22.96 -3.84 -25.29
C VAL A 282 -24.19 -4.69 -25.56
N GLN A 283 -24.09 -6.00 -25.38
CA GLN A 283 -25.25 -6.90 -25.49
C GLN A 283 -26.17 -6.69 -24.28
N PHE A 284 -27.10 -5.76 -24.43
CA PHE A 284 -28.08 -5.34 -23.44
C PHE A 284 -29.48 -5.85 -23.81
N ASP A 285 -30.15 -6.53 -22.87
CA ASP A 285 -31.54 -6.90 -23.00
C ASP A 285 -32.44 -5.86 -22.29
N PRO A 286 -33.21 -5.03 -23.05
CA PRO A 286 -34.04 -4.00 -22.43
C PRO A 286 -35.07 -4.56 -21.43
N VAL A 287 -35.57 -5.79 -21.64
CA VAL A 287 -36.60 -6.40 -20.79
C VAL A 287 -36.01 -6.87 -19.49
N GLU A 288 -34.98 -7.73 -19.56
CA GLU A 288 -34.39 -8.31 -18.36
C GLU A 288 -33.44 -7.34 -17.64
N ASP A 289 -32.46 -6.78 -18.37
CA ASP A 289 -31.44 -5.92 -17.79
C ASP A 289 -31.99 -4.54 -17.44
N GLY A 290 -32.86 -3.99 -18.31
CA GLY A 290 -33.51 -2.70 -18.07
C GLY A 290 -34.34 -2.74 -16.79
N PHE A 291 -35.12 -3.79 -16.60
CA PHE A 291 -35.91 -4.01 -15.40
C PHE A 291 -35.01 -4.15 -14.16
N LEU A 292 -33.97 -5.01 -14.23
CA LEU A 292 -33.04 -5.22 -13.16
C LEU A 292 -32.34 -3.91 -12.73
N TYR A 293 -31.85 -3.11 -13.67
CA TYR A 293 -31.16 -1.86 -13.35
C TYR A 293 -32.10 -0.80 -12.75
N VAL A 294 -33.35 -0.74 -13.16
CA VAL A 294 -34.35 0.13 -12.51
C VAL A 294 -34.62 -0.32 -11.09
N VAL A 295 -34.76 -1.64 -10.84
CA VAL A 295 -34.91 -2.22 -9.49
C VAL A 295 -33.70 -1.86 -8.61
N LEU A 296 -32.48 -2.06 -9.10
CA LEU A 296 -31.26 -1.73 -8.38
C LEU A 296 -31.16 -0.22 -8.07
N ALA A 297 -31.49 0.63 -9.03
CA ALA A 297 -31.49 2.08 -8.84
C ALA A 297 -32.50 2.52 -7.78
N LEU A 298 -33.70 1.93 -7.77
CA LEU A 298 -34.72 2.21 -6.77
C LEU A 298 -34.32 1.71 -5.37
N PHE A 299 -33.72 0.54 -5.27
CA PHE A 299 -33.39 -0.08 -4.00
C PHE A 299 -32.12 0.51 -3.35
N TYR A 300 -30.99 0.53 -4.05
CA TYR A 300 -29.70 0.92 -3.51
C TYR A 300 -29.46 2.43 -3.48
N MET A 301 -30.06 3.16 -4.45
CA MET A 301 -29.79 4.58 -4.65
C MET A 301 -30.93 5.50 -4.16
N ARG A 302 -31.93 4.96 -3.46
CA ARG A 302 -33.07 5.72 -2.92
C ARG A 302 -32.67 6.85 -1.96
N ARG A 303 -31.47 6.77 -1.34
CA ARG A 303 -30.95 7.79 -0.42
C ARG A 303 -30.31 8.99 -1.12
N LEU A 304 -30.02 8.87 -2.40
CA LEU A 304 -29.52 9.96 -3.23
C LEU A 304 -30.67 10.86 -3.68
N PRO A 305 -30.42 12.14 -4.06
CA PRO A 305 -31.50 13.10 -4.21
C PRO A 305 -32.57 12.61 -5.21
N LYS A 306 -33.70 12.17 -4.64
CA LYS A 306 -34.99 11.96 -5.34
C LYS A 306 -34.97 10.93 -6.50
N PHE A 307 -34.35 9.77 -6.31
CA PHE A 307 -34.39 8.68 -7.32
C PHE A 307 -33.87 9.10 -8.71
N GLN A 308 -32.83 9.93 -8.76
CA GLN A 308 -32.35 10.52 -10.02
C GLN A 308 -31.94 9.46 -11.06
N GLN A 309 -31.27 8.39 -10.63
CA GLN A 309 -30.84 7.29 -11.48
C GLN A 309 -32.05 6.52 -12.03
N ALA A 310 -33.03 6.23 -11.17
CA ALA A 310 -34.25 5.55 -11.61
C ALA A 310 -35.07 6.43 -12.61
N LYS A 311 -35.17 7.75 -12.36
CA LYS A 311 -35.77 8.70 -13.30
C LYS A 311 -35.09 8.69 -14.65
N PHE A 312 -33.73 8.69 -14.62
CA PHE A 312 -32.96 8.65 -15.84
C PHE A 312 -33.23 7.34 -16.61
N LEU A 313 -33.11 6.16 -15.96
CA LEU A 313 -33.36 4.87 -16.62
C LEU A 313 -34.77 4.77 -17.21
N LEU A 314 -35.78 5.20 -16.46
CA LEU A 314 -37.15 5.25 -16.94
C LEU A 314 -37.40 6.27 -18.06
N SER A 315 -36.46 7.22 -18.26
CA SER A 315 -36.51 8.15 -19.41
C SER A 315 -35.85 7.61 -20.68
N VAL A 316 -35.12 6.48 -20.58
CA VAL A 316 -34.48 5.83 -21.74
C VAL A 316 -35.54 5.01 -22.50
N PRO A 317 -35.86 5.31 -23.77
CA PRO A 317 -36.94 4.66 -24.50
C PRO A 317 -36.79 3.14 -24.59
N GLU A 318 -35.59 2.65 -24.76
CA GLU A 318 -35.23 1.22 -24.82
C GLU A 318 -35.62 0.47 -23.53
N ILE A 319 -35.64 1.15 -22.39
CA ILE A 319 -36.03 0.60 -21.09
C ILE A 319 -37.48 0.90 -20.77
N SER A 320 -37.89 2.16 -20.87
CA SER A 320 -39.25 2.59 -20.45
C SER A 320 -40.38 1.90 -21.20
N ASN A 321 -40.18 1.56 -22.48
CA ASN A 321 -41.15 0.85 -23.28
C ASN A 321 -41.37 -0.62 -22.91
N THR A 322 -40.45 -1.20 -22.10
CA THR A 322 -40.49 -2.60 -21.69
C THR A 322 -40.85 -2.78 -20.21
N ILE A 323 -40.86 -1.71 -19.41
CA ILE A 323 -41.14 -1.78 -17.97
C ILE A 323 -42.64 -2.01 -17.72
N ASN A 324 -42.93 -3.12 -17.02
CA ASN A 324 -44.24 -3.32 -16.38
C ASN A 324 -44.22 -2.68 -14.99
N TYR A 325 -44.94 -1.61 -14.78
CA TYR A 325 -44.95 -0.87 -13.52
C TYR A 325 -45.57 -1.65 -12.35
N ASP A 326 -46.50 -2.57 -12.62
CA ASP A 326 -47.12 -3.40 -11.57
C ASP A 326 -46.12 -4.47 -11.09
N ASP A 327 -45.38 -5.09 -12.00
CA ASP A 327 -44.27 -5.99 -11.65
C ASP A 327 -43.16 -5.26 -10.91
N LEU A 328 -42.87 -4.03 -11.32
CA LEU A 328 -41.86 -3.19 -10.64
C LEU A 328 -42.28 -2.87 -9.20
N LYS A 329 -43.55 -2.48 -8.96
CA LYS A 329 -44.07 -2.24 -7.61
C LYS A 329 -44.04 -3.51 -6.73
N ALA A 330 -44.31 -4.65 -7.33
CA ALA A 330 -44.29 -5.94 -6.62
C ALA A 330 -42.90 -6.33 -6.07
N GLN A 331 -41.81 -5.76 -6.58
CA GLN A 331 -40.47 -5.96 -6.05
C GLN A 331 -40.23 -5.24 -4.72
N PHE A 332 -41.07 -4.30 -4.31
CA PHE A 332 -40.87 -3.42 -3.17
C PHE A 332 -41.99 -3.49 -2.14
N PRO A 333 -42.33 -4.68 -1.59
CA PRO A 333 -43.41 -4.81 -0.62
C PRO A 333 -43.11 -4.02 0.63
N GLY A 334 -44.01 -3.10 1.00
CA GLY A 334 -43.87 -2.27 2.22
C GLY A 334 -42.92 -1.08 2.09
N MET A 335 -42.32 -0.82 0.93
CA MET A 335 -41.45 0.35 0.69
C MET A 335 -42.29 1.50 0.09
N GLN A 336 -43.04 2.22 0.94
CA GLN A 336 -44.02 3.22 0.52
C GLN A 336 -43.41 4.36 -0.32
N ASP A 337 -42.20 4.81 0.03
CA ASP A 337 -41.46 5.86 -0.67
C ASP A 337 -41.16 5.50 -2.14
N ILE A 338 -40.79 4.24 -2.41
CA ILE A 338 -40.54 3.73 -3.75
C ILE A 338 -41.85 3.59 -4.51
N ILE A 339 -42.87 3.04 -3.88
CA ILE A 339 -44.19 2.84 -4.49
C ILE A 339 -44.83 4.19 -4.91
N GLU A 340 -44.73 5.20 -4.02
CA GLU A 340 -45.18 6.56 -4.31
C GLU A 340 -44.41 7.18 -5.49
N PHE A 341 -43.08 6.99 -5.51
CA PHE A 341 -42.28 7.45 -6.64
C PHE A 341 -42.73 6.81 -7.96
N ILE A 342 -42.91 5.47 -8.02
CA ILE A 342 -43.34 4.76 -9.21
C ILE A 342 -44.71 5.23 -9.68
N ASN A 343 -45.70 5.40 -8.75
CA ASN A 343 -47.03 5.89 -9.10
C ASN A 343 -47.01 7.32 -9.66
N ASN A 344 -46.23 8.20 -9.03
CA ASN A 344 -46.07 9.58 -9.50
C ASN A 344 -45.40 9.65 -10.88
N TYR A 345 -44.40 8.77 -11.11
CA TYR A 345 -43.74 8.71 -12.43
C TYR A 345 -44.70 8.19 -13.51
N GLN A 346 -45.38 7.08 -13.25
CA GLN A 346 -46.35 6.48 -14.16
C GLN A 346 -47.49 7.44 -14.56
N ASN A 347 -47.96 8.26 -13.62
CA ASN A 347 -49.02 9.22 -13.88
C ASN A 347 -48.57 10.47 -14.65
N ASN A 348 -47.27 10.74 -14.74
CA ASN A 348 -46.68 11.90 -15.40
C ASN A 348 -45.91 11.54 -16.70
N ALA A 349 -45.77 10.26 -17.03
CA ALA A 349 -45.15 9.76 -18.25
C ALA A 349 -46.20 9.56 -19.33
#